data_0a6d92403fa4f77fa581298f5c772593
#
_entry.id   0a6d92403fa4f77fa581298f5c772593
#
_cell.length_a   1.000
_cell.length_b   1.000
_cell.length_c   1.000
_cell.angle_alpha   90.00
_cell.angle_beta   90.00
_cell.angle_gamma   90.00
#
_symmetry.space_group_name_H-M   'P 1'
#
loop_
_entity.id
_entity.type
_entity.pdbx_description
1 polymer ?
#
loop_
_entity_poly.entity_id
_entity_poly.type
_entity_poly.pdbx_seq_one_letter_code
_entity_poly.pdbx_strand_id
1 'polypeptide(L)'
;MDLAYANNNPPNRIQAPIEKSGPNPDLLLIEAYKHLANNELGKAQAKVDELLIAYPNFHLAHLIRGDLIAMRTRPVTRFGAANNAPQDKLKDLNDEAVARLRAITEKPNKDLVPSVLLQLSDEQRYSLVMDAKRARLYLYENIGGVPTLLSDYYVSQGKLGMDKFKEGDQRTPLGVYYITNRLPGAKLPDFYGPGALPLNYPNEWDKLKGRGGSGIWLHGVPSTNYSRAPLASDGCVVLSNPDFLKISAIVDIAKTPVIISDRVEFITRANWNAERQSARRLIDNWQQSLTSTNANVALSLYAKTFKSAANEPATIWFPKTSQVLGKPGNSLKLRDVSQFKYPGKEDIIVSNFILDVQSNRGLSSSKRRQYWGKKAGQWRIVFEESSQIAGPRLESDPAQEVAKATTKETPKAESIAKNATKAESKIALTTTSPKAHVAKSNAAAQTEIAQTIKRWINVWSAKNTKAYLAHYAKDFQTPNGESRKSWMEERRTRIEGKGKIAINIDSPSINVDGNTATVKFRQNYQSGALMASSRKTLTMVKQDGKWLIKQERTGS
;
A
#
# COMPACT_ATOMS: atom_id res chain seq x y z
N MET A 1 5.84 50.11 29.61
CA MET A 1 6.49 48.80 29.61
C MET A 1 5.78 47.96 28.57
N ASP A 2 6.28 48.03 27.35
CA ASP A 2 5.71 47.37 26.18
C ASP A 2 6.15 45.91 26.15
N LEU A 3 5.17 45.02 26.13
CA LEU A 3 5.37 43.60 25.90
C LEU A 3 5.28 43.35 24.38
N ALA A 4 6.42 43.11 23.77
CA ALA A 4 6.54 42.74 22.36
C ALA A 4 5.93 41.33 22.12
N TYR A 5 4.89 41.28 21.32
CA TYR A 5 4.35 40.03 20.75
C TYR A 5 5.34 39.52 19.68
N ALA A 6 5.94 38.38 19.94
CA ALA A 6 6.73 37.65 18.95
C ALA A 6 5.84 37.09 17.85
N ASN A 7 6.03 37.58 16.65
CA ASN A 7 5.39 37.13 15.41
C ASN A 7 5.97 35.78 15.01
N ASN A 8 5.30 34.69 15.34
CA ASN A 8 5.59 33.35 14.82
C ASN A 8 4.94 33.17 13.45
N ASN A 9 5.56 33.70 12.41
CA ASN A 9 5.26 33.33 11.04
C ASN A 9 5.80 31.91 10.79
N PRO A 10 4.98 30.96 10.27
CA PRO A 10 5.48 29.65 9.86
C PRO A 10 6.44 29.82 8.67
N PRO A 11 7.48 28.96 8.56
CA PRO A 11 8.48 29.08 7.52
C PRO A 11 7.85 29.03 6.13
N ASN A 12 8.23 29.98 5.29
CA ASN A 12 7.87 30.13 3.88
C ASN A 12 8.13 28.80 3.14
N ARG A 13 7.09 27.98 2.93
CA ARG A 13 7.18 26.77 2.12
C ARG A 13 7.25 27.20 0.65
N ILE A 14 8.39 26.96 0.02
CA ILE A 14 8.60 27.08 -1.41
C ILE A 14 7.49 26.28 -2.11
N GLN A 15 6.54 26.99 -2.73
CA GLN A 15 5.63 26.41 -3.70
C GLN A 15 6.51 25.93 -4.87
N ALA A 16 6.63 24.60 -5.04
CA ALA A 16 7.18 24.07 -6.27
C ALA A 16 6.39 24.67 -7.44
N PRO A 17 7.04 25.21 -8.49
CA PRO A 17 6.32 25.73 -9.63
C PRO A 17 5.50 24.59 -10.23
N ILE A 18 4.19 24.76 -10.26
CA ILE A 18 3.32 23.93 -11.09
C ILE A 18 3.71 24.28 -12.51
N GLU A 19 4.59 23.47 -13.11
CA GLU A 19 4.90 23.59 -14.55
C GLU A 19 3.58 23.71 -15.29
N LYS A 20 3.53 24.65 -16.25
CA LYS A 20 2.34 24.90 -17.06
C LYS A 20 1.84 23.56 -17.58
N SER A 21 0.80 23.05 -16.95
CA SER A 21 0.16 21.82 -17.40
C SER A 21 -0.36 22.09 -18.81
N GLY A 22 -0.08 21.17 -19.74
CA GLY A 22 -0.66 21.21 -21.07
C GLY A 22 -2.18 21.37 -21.02
N PRO A 23 -2.84 21.64 -22.14
CA PRO A 23 -4.28 21.82 -22.20
C PRO A 23 -5.00 20.61 -21.61
N ASN A 24 -6.17 20.85 -20.98
CA ASN A 24 -6.95 19.75 -20.40
C ASN A 24 -7.48 18.85 -21.51
N PRO A 25 -7.08 17.57 -21.59
CA PRO A 25 -7.44 16.68 -22.68
C PRO A 25 -8.95 16.38 -22.73
N ASP A 26 -9.61 16.31 -21.57
CA ASP A 26 -11.04 16.03 -21.49
C ASP A 26 -11.85 17.23 -22.03
N LEU A 27 -11.40 18.47 -21.77
CA LEU A 27 -12.04 19.66 -22.32
C LEU A 27 -11.89 19.75 -23.84
N LEU A 28 -10.70 19.48 -24.39
CA LEU A 28 -10.47 19.47 -25.84
C LEU A 28 -11.31 18.41 -26.54
N LEU A 29 -11.42 17.21 -25.96
CA LEU A 29 -12.30 16.17 -26.47
C LEU A 29 -13.77 16.62 -26.52
N ILE A 30 -14.24 17.31 -25.50
CA ILE A 30 -15.63 17.82 -25.48
C ILE A 30 -15.85 18.88 -26.51
N GLU A 31 -14.92 19.82 -26.63
CA GLU A 31 -15.03 20.85 -27.67
C GLU A 31 -15.08 20.20 -29.04
N ALA A 32 -14.23 19.19 -29.28
CA ALA A 32 -14.29 18.43 -30.54
C ALA A 32 -15.66 17.75 -30.76
N TYR A 33 -16.22 17.09 -29.75
CA TYR A 33 -17.54 16.46 -29.85
C TYR A 33 -18.69 17.47 -30.00
N LYS A 34 -18.63 18.64 -29.35
CA LYS A 34 -19.62 19.71 -29.53
C LYS A 34 -19.62 20.24 -30.96
N HIS A 35 -18.43 20.50 -31.50
CA HIS A 35 -18.28 20.91 -32.91
C HIS A 35 -18.79 19.84 -33.88
N LEU A 36 -18.52 18.55 -33.57
CA LEU A 36 -19.02 17.44 -34.37
C LEU A 36 -20.56 17.37 -34.33
N ALA A 37 -21.18 17.52 -33.16
CA ALA A 37 -22.63 17.54 -33.00
C ALA A 37 -23.29 18.71 -33.77
N ASN A 38 -22.58 19.82 -33.93
CA ASN A 38 -22.99 20.97 -34.71
C ASN A 38 -22.62 20.89 -36.20
N ASN A 39 -22.14 19.74 -36.66
CA ASN A 39 -21.65 19.51 -38.02
C ASN A 39 -20.49 20.43 -38.47
N GLU A 40 -19.71 20.92 -37.51
CA GLU A 40 -18.56 21.80 -37.72
C GLU A 40 -17.26 21.00 -37.83
N LEU A 41 -17.13 20.12 -38.84
CA LEU A 41 -16.04 19.13 -38.97
C LEU A 41 -14.64 19.77 -38.91
N GLY A 42 -14.45 20.95 -39.52
CA GLY A 42 -13.18 21.67 -39.48
C GLY A 42 -12.76 22.12 -38.10
N LYS A 43 -13.71 22.64 -37.30
CA LYS A 43 -13.44 23.04 -35.92
C LYS A 43 -13.23 21.82 -35.01
N ALA A 44 -14.02 20.76 -35.20
CA ALA A 44 -13.82 19.51 -34.47
C ALA A 44 -12.41 18.95 -34.71
N GLN A 45 -11.94 18.94 -35.96
CA GLN A 45 -10.59 18.49 -36.30
C GLN A 45 -9.52 19.37 -35.67
N ALA A 46 -9.67 20.70 -35.71
CA ALA A 46 -8.69 21.61 -35.09
C ALA A 46 -8.50 21.31 -33.59
N LYS A 47 -9.58 20.99 -32.86
CA LYS A 47 -9.51 20.60 -31.43
C LYS A 47 -8.82 19.25 -31.22
N VAL A 48 -9.03 18.29 -32.09
CA VAL A 48 -8.33 17.00 -32.03
C VAL A 48 -6.86 17.16 -32.41
N ASP A 49 -6.52 18.01 -33.37
CA ASP A 49 -5.14 18.28 -33.76
C ASP A 49 -4.39 19.02 -32.61
N GLU A 50 -5.03 19.99 -31.94
CA GLU A 50 -4.51 20.63 -30.72
C GLU A 50 -4.23 19.60 -29.63
N LEU A 51 -5.14 18.66 -29.41
CA LEU A 51 -4.99 17.57 -28.46
C LEU A 51 -3.82 16.66 -28.80
N LEU A 52 -3.62 16.31 -30.06
CA LEU A 52 -2.53 15.44 -30.53
C LEU A 52 -1.18 16.15 -30.54
N ILE A 53 -1.12 17.47 -30.71
CA ILE A 53 0.11 18.26 -30.51
C ILE A 53 0.56 18.16 -29.05
N ALA A 54 -0.38 18.29 -28.10
CA ALA A 54 -0.06 18.20 -26.67
C ALA A 54 0.20 16.77 -26.20
N TYR A 55 -0.51 15.79 -26.75
CA TYR A 55 -0.48 14.39 -26.35
C TYR A 55 -0.41 13.45 -27.57
N PRO A 56 0.78 13.32 -28.20
CA PRO A 56 0.93 12.57 -29.46
C PRO A 56 0.55 11.08 -29.38
N ASN A 57 0.63 10.48 -28.18
CA ASN A 57 0.35 9.06 -27.94
C ASN A 57 -1.09 8.80 -27.47
N PHE A 58 -2.02 9.75 -27.70
CA PHE A 58 -3.41 9.60 -27.28
C PHE A 58 -4.22 8.86 -28.34
N HIS A 59 -4.31 7.54 -28.23
CA HIS A 59 -4.93 6.66 -29.22
C HIS A 59 -6.39 7.00 -29.49
N LEU A 60 -7.18 7.39 -28.47
CA LEU A 60 -8.55 7.85 -28.65
C LEU A 60 -8.63 9.07 -29.57
N ALA A 61 -7.75 10.05 -29.39
CA ALA A 61 -7.71 11.23 -30.24
C ALA A 61 -7.33 10.88 -31.70
N HIS A 62 -6.41 9.94 -31.91
CA HIS A 62 -6.09 9.44 -33.27
C HIS A 62 -7.29 8.76 -33.93
N LEU A 63 -8.07 7.98 -33.17
CA LEU A 63 -9.28 7.34 -33.70
C LEU A 63 -10.31 8.38 -34.14
N ILE A 64 -10.58 9.38 -33.31
CA ILE A 64 -11.51 10.48 -33.63
C ILE A 64 -11.03 11.25 -34.87
N ARG A 65 -9.72 11.52 -34.96
CA ARG A 65 -9.14 12.17 -36.15
C ARG A 65 -9.36 11.36 -37.41
N GLY A 66 -9.18 10.05 -37.34
CA GLY A 66 -9.44 9.13 -38.44
C GLY A 66 -10.90 9.16 -38.89
N ASP A 67 -11.85 9.14 -37.95
CA ASP A 67 -13.27 9.24 -38.27
C ASP A 67 -13.64 10.60 -38.89
N LEU A 68 -13.11 11.72 -38.37
CA LEU A 68 -13.33 13.06 -38.92
C LEU A 68 -12.81 13.18 -40.37
N ILE A 69 -11.67 12.57 -40.68
CA ILE A 69 -11.14 12.53 -42.05
C ILE A 69 -12.05 11.68 -42.96
N ALA A 70 -12.49 10.50 -42.47
CA ALA A 70 -13.40 9.63 -43.21
C ALA A 70 -14.76 10.30 -43.52
N MET A 71 -15.28 11.10 -42.60
CA MET A 71 -16.55 11.86 -42.74
C MET A 71 -16.53 12.85 -43.91
N ARG A 72 -15.35 13.25 -44.40
CA ARG A 72 -15.24 14.14 -45.57
C ARG A 72 -15.52 13.45 -46.89
N THR A 73 -15.38 12.13 -46.93
CA THR A 73 -15.49 11.34 -48.17
C THR A 73 -16.63 10.34 -48.16
N ARG A 74 -17.15 9.96 -46.96
CA ARG A 74 -18.25 9.00 -46.80
C ARG A 74 -19.00 9.21 -45.50
N PRO A 75 -20.25 8.81 -45.41
CA PRO A 75 -20.98 8.78 -44.13
C PRO A 75 -20.29 7.84 -43.13
N VAL A 76 -20.08 8.33 -41.89
CA VAL A 76 -19.57 7.54 -40.77
C VAL A 76 -20.73 7.35 -39.78
N THR A 77 -21.19 6.11 -39.63
CA THR A 77 -22.36 5.76 -38.86
C THR A 77 -22.03 5.16 -37.49
N ARG A 78 -20.74 4.88 -37.26
CA ARG A 78 -20.26 4.30 -35.99
C ARG A 78 -18.86 4.80 -35.67
N PHE A 79 -18.55 4.85 -34.41
CA PHE A 79 -17.23 5.19 -33.89
C PHE A 79 -16.20 4.15 -34.35
N GLY A 80 -15.04 4.61 -34.84
CA GLY A 80 -13.99 3.73 -35.36
C GLY A 80 -14.35 3.09 -36.70
N ALA A 81 -14.68 3.91 -37.72
CA ALA A 81 -15.17 3.47 -39.01
C ALA A 81 -14.11 2.79 -39.92
N ALA A 82 -12.91 2.47 -39.45
CA ALA A 82 -11.90 1.74 -40.20
C ALA A 82 -12.32 0.28 -40.43
N ASN A 83 -12.28 -0.19 -41.69
CA ASN A 83 -12.85 -1.48 -42.09
C ASN A 83 -12.16 -2.70 -41.43
N ASN A 84 -10.90 -2.60 -41.03
CA ASN A 84 -10.08 -3.71 -40.52
C ASN A 84 -9.59 -3.47 -39.08
N ALA A 85 -10.23 -2.57 -38.31
CA ALA A 85 -9.83 -2.29 -36.95
C ALA A 85 -10.23 -3.46 -35.99
N PRO A 86 -9.33 -3.91 -35.10
CA PRO A 86 -9.66 -4.93 -34.11
C PRO A 86 -10.80 -4.47 -33.21
N GLN A 87 -11.88 -5.26 -33.14
CA GLN A 87 -13.12 -4.85 -32.44
C GLN A 87 -12.92 -4.69 -30.93
N ASP A 88 -12.03 -5.47 -30.31
CA ASP A 88 -11.67 -5.35 -28.89
C ASP A 88 -11.00 -4.00 -28.60
N LYS A 89 -10.10 -3.53 -29.49
CA LYS A 89 -9.44 -2.24 -29.37
C LYS A 89 -10.38 -1.07 -29.58
N LEU A 90 -11.31 -1.20 -30.54
CA LEU A 90 -12.36 -0.20 -30.75
C LEU A 90 -13.27 -0.10 -29.53
N LYS A 91 -13.65 -1.24 -28.94
CA LYS A 91 -14.43 -1.26 -27.71
C LYS A 91 -13.70 -0.56 -26.58
N ASP A 92 -12.44 -0.83 -26.35
CA ASP A 92 -11.60 -0.21 -25.32
C ASP A 92 -11.59 1.32 -25.47
N LEU A 93 -11.37 1.84 -26.68
CA LEU A 93 -11.35 3.27 -26.96
C LEU A 93 -12.75 3.91 -26.85
N ASN A 94 -13.81 3.21 -27.21
CA ASN A 94 -15.17 3.67 -27.01
C ASN A 94 -15.54 3.75 -25.52
N ASP A 95 -15.19 2.74 -24.74
CA ASP A 95 -15.41 2.73 -23.30
C ASP A 95 -14.64 3.89 -22.63
N GLU A 96 -13.43 4.21 -23.09
CA GLU A 96 -12.68 5.38 -22.63
C GLU A 96 -13.39 6.70 -22.98
N ALA A 97 -13.84 6.85 -24.24
CA ALA A 97 -14.57 8.03 -24.68
C ALA A 97 -15.82 8.28 -23.83
N VAL A 98 -16.63 7.23 -23.64
CA VAL A 98 -17.85 7.29 -22.81
C VAL A 98 -17.53 7.67 -21.37
N ALA A 99 -16.48 7.08 -20.78
CA ALA A 99 -16.07 7.37 -19.40
C ALA A 99 -15.61 8.83 -19.24
N ARG A 100 -14.85 9.36 -20.20
CA ARG A 100 -14.38 10.76 -20.19
C ARG A 100 -15.53 11.75 -20.38
N LEU A 101 -16.45 11.50 -21.31
CA LEU A 101 -17.62 12.34 -21.52
C LEU A 101 -18.56 12.34 -20.31
N ARG A 102 -18.84 11.17 -19.74
CA ARG A 102 -19.66 11.02 -18.54
C ARG A 102 -19.09 11.80 -17.35
N ALA A 103 -17.76 11.77 -17.16
CA ALA A 103 -17.12 12.48 -16.08
C ALA A 103 -17.38 13.98 -16.06
N ILE A 104 -17.74 14.56 -17.19
CA ILE A 104 -18.03 15.98 -17.30
C ILE A 104 -19.51 16.28 -17.06
N THR A 105 -20.40 15.45 -17.63
CA THR A 105 -21.85 15.57 -17.40
C THR A 105 -22.22 15.22 -15.95
N GLU A 106 -21.48 14.32 -15.30
CA GLU A 106 -21.66 13.88 -13.92
C GLU A 106 -20.66 14.50 -12.94
N LYS A 107 -20.00 15.61 -13.32
CA LYS A 107 -19.03 16.28 -12.44
C LYS A 107 -19.71 16.74 -11.16
N PRO A 108 -19.19 16.36 -9.98
CA PRO A 108 -19.74 16.83 -8.72
C PRO A 108 -19.68 18.36 -8.63
N ASN A 109 -20.73 18.96 -8.07
CA ASN A 109 -20.72 20.38 -7.76
C ASN A 109 -19.56 20.65 -6.76
N LYS A 110 -18.83 21.75 -6.94
CA LYS A 110 -17.69 22.16 -6.11
C LYS A 110 -18.07 22.40 -4.65
N ASP A 111 -19.34 22.68 -4.37
CA ASP A 111 -19.86 22.90 -3.02
C ASP A 111 -20.16 21.60 -2.26
N LEU A 112 -20.13 20.47 -2.97
CA LEU A 112 -20.32 19.16 -2.36
C LEU A 112 -19.01 18.56 -1.89
N VAL A 113 -19.10 17.75 -0.84
CA VAL A 113 -17.96 17.04 -0.22
C VAL A 113 -18.19 15.54 -0.37
N PRO A 114 -17.15 14.73 -0.68
CA PRO A 114 -17.31 13.29 -0.70
C PRO A 114 -17.59 12.74 0.70
N SER A 115 -18.69 12.02 0.85
CA SER A 115 -19.15 11.48 2.13
C SER A 115 -18.12 10.56 2.81
N VAL A 116 -17.19 10.01 2.03
CA VAL A 116 -16.11 9.14 2.55
C VAL A 116 -15.03 9.89 3.33
N LEU A 117 -14.84 11.21 3.13
CA LEU A 117 -13.88 12.05 3.84
C LEU A 117 -14.57 12.77 5.02
N LEU A 118 -14.63 12.14 6.18
CA LEU A 118 -15.27 12.77 7.36
C LEU A 118 -14.35 13.79 8.04
N GLN A 119 -13.09 13.42 8.26
CA GLN A 119 -12.09 14.30 8.87
C GLN A 119 -10.69 13.93 8.36
N LEU A 120 -9.91 14.93 7.98
CA LEU A 120 -8.47 14.81 7.76
C LEU A 120 -7.75 15.40 8.98
N SER A 121 -6.61 14.82 9.37
CA SER A 121 -5.74 15.44 10.38
C SER A 121 -4.98 16.61 9.78
N ASP A 122 -4.45 17.50 10.63
CA ASP A 122 -3.66 18.66 10.20
C ASP A 122 -2.38 18.26 9.44
N GLU A 123 -1.88 17.06 9.69
CA GLU A 123 -0.74 16.47 8.97
C GLU A 123 -1.09 15.93 7.57
N GLN A 124 -2.36 15.76 7.26
CA GLN A 124 -2.87 15.26 5.98
C GLN A 124 -3.30 16.43 5.10
N ARG A 125 -2.32 17.03 4.43
CA ARG A 125 -2.60 18.15 3.51
C ARG A 125 -3.44 17.71 2.32
N TYR A 126 -3.17 16.55 1.76
CA TYR A 126 -3.86 16.02 0.58
C TYR A 126 -4.52 14.69 0.86
N SER A 127 -5.58 14.40 0.09
CA SER A 127 -6.23 13.09 0.03
C SER A 127 -6.64 12.77 -1.40
N LEU A 128 -6.61 11.48 -1.74
CA LEU A 128 -7.03 10.96 -3.03
C LEU A 128 -8.30 10.12 -2.85
N VAL A 129 -9.33 10.39 -3.65
CA VAL A 129 -10.60 9.67 -3.61
C VAL A 129 -10.92 9.14 -5.01
N MET A 130 -10.90 7.82 -5.17
CA MET A 130 -11.23 7.15 -6.42
C MET A 130 -12.71 6.78 -6.47
N ASP A 131 -13.37 7.17 -7.56
CA ASP A 131 -14.70 6.74 -7.96
C ASP A 131 -14.57 5.81 -9.18
N ALA A 132 -14.71 4.52 -8.93
CA ALA A 132 -14.52 3.52 -9.96
C ALA A 132 -15.56 3.59 -11.08
N LYS A 133 -16.84 3.85 -10.74
CA LYS A 133 -17.92 3.96 -11.74
C LYS A 133 -17.77 5.16 -12.65
N ARG A 134 -17.18 6.25 -12.14
CA ARG A 134 -16.89 7.43 -12.96
C ARG A 134 -15.52 7.36 -13.63
N ALA A 135 -14.68 6.35 -13.33
CA ALA A 135 -13.29 6.26 -13.75
C ALA A 135 -12.50 7.54 -13.42
N ARG A 136 -12.68 8.07 -12.21
CA ARG A 136 -12.07 9.33 -11.74
C ARG A 136 -11.35 9.15 -10.43
N LEU A 137 -10.22 9.85 -10.31
CA LEU A 137 -9.47 10.04 -9.07
C LEU A 137 -9.50 11.54 -8.74
N TYR A 138 -10.16 11.87 -7.64
CA TYR A 138 -10.27 13.24 -7.14
C TYR A 138 -9.15 13.54 -6.17
N LEU A 139 -8.50 14.69 -6.34
CA LEU A 139 -7.50 15.23 -5.42
C LEU A 139 -8.13 16.32 -4.57
N TYR A 140 -8.11 16.11 -3.27
CA TYR A 140 -8.58 17.09 -2.28
C TYR A 140 -7.43 17.65 -1.48
N GLU A 141 -7.48 18.95 -1.18
CA GLU A 141 -6.65 19.63 -0.20
C GLU A 141 -7.44 19.86 1.09
N ASN A 142 -6.78 19.67 2.22
CA ASN A 142 -7.32 19.96 3.54
C ASN A 142 -7.13 21.44 3.88
N ILE A 143 -8.15 22.26 3.65
CA ILE A 143 -8.11 23.69 3.95
C ILE A 143 -8.93 23.96 5.21
N GLY A 144 -8.25 24.20 6.34
CA GLY A 144 -8.93 24.46 7.61
C GLY A 144 -9.84 23.32 8.09
N GLY A 145 -9.46 22.08 7.82
CA GLY A 145 -10.24 20.89 8.19
C GLY A 145 -11.37 20.55 7.20
N VAL A 146 -11.49 21.27 6.07
CA VAL A 146 -12.50 21.04 5.03
C VAL A 146 -11.83 20.49 3.77
N PRO A 147 -12.24 19.28 3.30
CA PRO A 147 -11.76 18.75 2.03
C PRO A 147 -12.22 19.65 0.87
N THR A 148 -11.28 20.27 0.17
CA THR A 148 -11.54 21.16 -0.97
C THR A 148 -11.01 20.52 -2.24
N LEU A 149 -11.86 20.35 -3.25
CA LEU A 149 -11.49 19.73 -4.52
C LEU A 149 -10.50 20.63 -5.29
N LEU A 150 -9.29 20.11 -5.53
CA LEU A 150 -8.27 20.77 -6.35
C LEU A 150 -8.36 20.37 -7.82
N SER A 151 -8.45 19.07 -8.07
CA SER A 151 -8.41 18.51 -9.42
C SER A 151 -9.03 17.12 -9.45
N ASP A 152 -9.36 16.65 -10.66
CA ASP A 152 -9.78 15.29 -10.91
C ASP A 152 -9.10 14.74 -12.17
N TYR A 153 -8.81 13.43 -12.14
CA TYR A 153 -8.02 12.75 -13.16
C TYR A 153 -8.74 11.51 -13.66
N TYR A 154 -8.66 11.26 -14.97
CA TYR A 154 -9.13 9.99 -15.52
C TYR A 154 -8.24 8.84 -15.04
N VAL A 155 -8.86 7.71 -14.67
CA VAL A 155 -8.14 6.50 -14.24
C VAL A 155 -8.69 5.25 -14.88
N SER A 156 -7.79 4.27 -15.08
CA SER A 156 -8.12 2.89 -15.39
C SER A 156 -7.95 2.03 -14.14
N GLN A 157 -8.77 0.99 -14.01
CA GLN A 157 -8.82 0.08 -12.88
C GLN A 157 -8.81 -1.38 -13.32
N GLY A 158 -8.96 -2.30 -12.37
CA GLY A 158 -8.96 -3.75 -12.63
C GLY A 158 -9.95 -4.18 -13.70
N LYS A 159 -9.52 -5.04 -14.63
CA LYS A 159 -10.33 -5.58 -15.74
C LYS A 159 -11.64 -6.21 -15.29
N LEU A 160 -11.66 -6.84 -14.12
CA LEU A 160 -12.84 -7.47 -13.55
C LEU A 160 -13.52 -6.57 -12.48
N GLY A 161 -13.23 -5.26 -12.50
CA GLY A 161 -13.87 -4.25 -11.66
C GLY A 161 -13.28 -4.19 -10.25
N MET A 162 -14.18 -3.98 -9.29
CA MET A 162 -13.84 -3.70 -7.90
C MET A 162 -13.95 -4.94 -7.01
N ASP A 163 -13.65 -4.76 -5.72
CA ASP A 163 -13.80 -5.75 -4.65
C ASP A 163 -12.81 -6.91 -4.76
N LYS A 164 -11.52 -6.54 -4.80
CA LYS A 164 -10.41 -7.49 -4.80
C LYS A 164 -10.45 -8.41 -3.59
N PHE A 165 -10.33 -9.72 -3.85
CA PHE A 165 -10.36 -10.74 -2.81
C PHE A 165 -9.05 -11.55 -2.73
N LYS A 166 -8.46 -11.91 -3.89
CA LYS A 166 -7.26 -12.75 -3.96
C LYS A 166 -6.26 -12.26 -4.98
N GLU A 167 -5.05 -12.78 -4.93
CA GLU A 167 -4.01 -12.50 -5.92
C GLU A 167 -4.45 -12.97 -7.32
N GLY A 168 -4.19 -12.14 -8.33
CA GLY A 168 -4.48 -12.45 -9.73
C GLY A 168 -5.96 -12.36 -10.14
N ASP A 169 -6.86 -11.88 -9.27
CA ASP A 169 -8.29 -11.74 -9.58
C ASP A 169 -8.62 -10.55 -10.49
N GLN A 170 -7.62 -9.78 -10.89
CA GLN A 170 -7.73 -8.61 -11.78
C GLN A 170 -8.73 -7.54 -11.29
N ARG A 171 -8.92 -7.46 -9.97
CA ARG A 171 -9.83 -6.51 -9.33
C ARG A 171 -9.06 -5.47 -8.54
N THR A 172 -9.61 -4.26 -8.47
CA THR A 172 -9.13 -3.19 -7.60
C THR A 172 -9.81 -3.31 -6.23
N PRO A 173 -9.10 -3.17 -5.10
CA PRO A 173 -9.71 -3.29 -3.79
C PRO A 173 -10.58 -2.08 -3.45
N LEU A 174 -11.57 -2.28 -2.57
CA LEU A 174 -12.32 -1.22 -1.91
C LEU A 174 -11.72 -0.95 -0.53
N GLY A 175 -11.50 0.31 -0.18
CA GLY A 175 -11.00 0.61 1.16
C GLY A 175 -10.32 1.97 1.33
N VAL A 176 -9.72 2.13 2.51
CA VAL A 176 -8.92 3.28 2.91
C VAL A 176 -7.47 2.83 3.04
N TYR A 177 -6.64 3.33 2.15
CA TYR A 177 -5.22 2.96 2.03
C TYR A 177 -4.31 4.16 2.20
N TYR A 178 -3.01 3.90 2.28
CA TYR A 178 -1.96 4.91 2.35
C TYR A 178 -0.84 4.55 1.38
N ILE A 179 -0.23 5.58 0.80
CA ILE A 179 0.94 5.42 -0.05
C ILE A 179 2.13 5.02 0.82
N THR A 180 2.77 3.90 0.50
CA THR A 180 3.87 3.34 1.32
C THR A 180 5.25 3.71 0.80
N ASN A 181 5.37 4.04 -0.48
CA ASN A 181 6.65 4.35 -1.11
C ASN A 181 6.44 5.16 -2.41
N ARG A 182 7.52 5.74 -2.94
CA ARG A 182 7.59 6.33 -4.28
C ARG A 182 8.67 5.61 -5.06
N LEU A 183 8.27 4.90 -6.11
CA LEU A 183 9.17 4.13 -6.97
C LEU A 183 9.40 4.90 -8.27
N PRO A 184 10.63 5.35 -8.56
CA PRO A 184 10.93 6.07 -9.80
C PRO A 184 10.88 5.14 -11.02
N GLY A 185 10.37 5.62 -12.16
CA GLY A 185 10.22 4.85 -13.40
C GLY A 185 11.51 4.26 -13.93
N ALA A 186 12.65 4.96 -13.75
CA ALA A 186 13.97 4.45 -14.14
C ALA A 186 14.35 3.09 -13.50
N LYS A 187 13.69 2.71 -12.39
CA LYS A 187 13.87 1.42 -11.70
C LYS A 187 12.75 0.42 -11.98
N LEU A 188 11.83 0.75 -12.85
CA LEU A 188 10.65 -0.04 -13.19
C LEU A 188 10.61 -0.31 -14.70
N PRO A 189 9.93 -1.39 -15.13
CA PRO A 189 9.59 -1.56 -16.54
C PRO A 189 8.76 -0.39 -17.07
N ASP A 190 8.89 -0.06 -18.36
CA ASP A 190 8.12 0.99 -19.04
C ASP A 190 6.60 0.86 -18.86
N PHE A 191 6.12 -0.36 -18.61
CA PHE A 191 4.72 -0.65 -18.28
C PHE A 191 4.13 0.25 -17.17
N TYR A 192 4.97 0.73 -16.25
CA TYR A 192 4.56 1.60 -15.13
C TYR A 192 4.75 3.10 -15.41
N GLY A 193 5.24 3.44 -16.61
CA GLY A 193 5.51 4.82 -17.00
C GLY A 193 6.57 5.49 -16.11
N PRO A 194 6.38 6.75 -15.72
CA PRO A 194 7.39 7.51 -14.97
C PRO A 194 7.55 7.06 -13.51
N GLY A 195 6.73 6.09 -13.02
CA GLY A 195 6.87 5.56 -11.67
C GLY A 195 5.62 4.92 -11.10
N ALA A 196 5.70 4.58 -9.82
CA ALA A 196 4.60 3.98 -9.08
C ALA A 196 4.57 4.43 -7.61
N LEU A 197 3.36 4.48 -7.06
CA LEU A 197 3.06 4.76 -5.65
C LEU A 197 2.35 3.52 -5.07
N PRO A 198 3.08 2.59 -4.44
CA PRO A 198 2.50 1.42 -3.80
C PRO A 198 1.57 1.80 -2.65
N LEU A 199 0.46 1.06 -2.52
CA LEU A 199 -0.47 1.17 -1.42
C LEU A 199 -0.26 0.06 -0.38
N ASN A 200 -0.68 0.29 0.86
CA ASN A 200 -0.63 -0.69 1.95
C ASN A 200 -1.75 -1.74 1.86
N TYR A 201 -2.05 -2.21 0.64
CA TYR A 201 -2.98 -3.33 0.42
C TYR A 201 -2.21 -4.68 0.46
N PRO A 202 -2.73 -5.74 1.11
CA PRO A 202 -3.85 -5.73 2.04
C PRO A 202 -3.47 -5.10 3.38
N ASN A 203 -4.35 -4.22 3.91
CA ASN A 203 -4.22 -3.71 5.27
C ASN A 203 -4.75 -4.75 6.29
N GLU A 204 -4.66 -4.47 7.59
CA GLU A 204 -5.08 -5.45 8.61
C GLU A 204 -6.59 -5.74 8.55
N TRP A 205 -7.42 -4.77 8.14
CA TRP A 205 -8.84 -4.99 7.94
C TRP A 205 -9.12 -5.93 6.75
N ASP A 206 -8.40 -5.75 5.65
CA ASP A 206 -8.49 -6.65 4.51
C ASP A 206 -8.14 -8.10 4.90
N LYS A 207 -7.04 -8.27 5.65
CA LYS A 207 -6.60 -9.57 6.17
C LYS A 207 -7.65 -10.21 7.09
N LEU A 208 -8.26 -9.42 7.99
CA LEU A 208 -9.34 -9.88 8.86
C LEU A 208 -10.56 -10.35 8.06
N LYS A 209 -10.83 -9.71 6.91
CA LYS A 209 -11.90 -10.10 5.99
C LYS A 209 -11.50 -11.23 5.02
N GLY A 210 -10.33 -11.85 5.22
CA GLY A 210 -9.82 -12.92 4.36
C GLY A 210 -9.36 -12.46 2.98
N ARG A 211 -9.17 -11.16 2.78
CA ARG A 211 -8.68 -10.60 1.53
C ARG A 211 -7.16 -10.73 1.44
N GLY A 212 -6.67 -11.10 0.28
CA GLY A 212 -5.26 -11.35 0.06
C GLY A 212 -4.75 -10.82 -1.28
N GLY A 213 -3.50 -11.21 -1.60
CA GLY A 213 -2.76 -10.71 -2.74
C GLY A 213 -1.86 -9.52 -2.36
N SER A 214 -1.29 -8.88 -3.37
CA SER A 214 -0.35 -7.76 -3.19
C SER A 214 -0.28 -6.91 -4.45
N GLY A 215 0.55 -5.85 -4.42
CA GLY A 215 0.91 -5.12 -5.65
C GLY A 215 -0.16 -4.18 -6.19
N ILE A 216 -0.98 -3.59 -5.32
CA ILE A 216 -1.90 -2.52 -5.72
C ILE A 216 -1.19 -1.17 -5.63
N TRP A 217 -1.00 -0.55 -6.78
CA TRP A 217 -0.26 0.70 -6.95
C TRP A 217 -1.07 1.74 -7.72
N LEU A 218 -0.76 3.02 -7.50
CA LEU A 218 -1.04 4.07 -8.48
C LEU A 218 0.18 4.18 -9.38
N HIS A 219 0.02 4.17 -10.73
CA HIS A 219 1.14 4.28 -11.64
C HIS A 219 0.74 4.87 -12.99
N GLY A 220 1.72 5.21 -13.81
CA GLY A 220 1.51 5.70 -15.16
C GLY A 220 1.23 4.59 -16.18
N VAL A 221 1.33 4.93 -17.45
CA VAL A 221 1.19 4.04 -18.61
C VAL A 221 2.53 3.90 -19.33
N PRO A 222 2.71 2.87 -20.20
CA PRO A 222 3.87 2.80 -21.10
C PRO A 222 4.08 4.11 -21.87
N SER A 223 5.34 4.43 -22.17
CA SER A 223 5.73 5.66 -22.87
C SER A 223 5.05 5.83 -24.25
N THR A 224 4.60 4.74 -24.86
CA THR A 224 3.86 4.73 -26.12
C THR A 224 2.37 5.03 -26.01
N ASN A 225 1.85 5.15 -24.77
CA ASN A 225 0.43 5.33 -24.51
C ASN A 225 0.20 6.62 -23.72
N TYR A 226 -0.91 7.28 -23.95
CA TYR A 226 -1.39 8.37 -23.09
C TYR A 226 -2.28 7.86 -21.95
N SER A 227 -3.17 6.90 -22.24
CA SER A 227 -4.16 6.35 -21.31
C SER A 227 -4.52 4.91 -21.67
N ARG A 228 -5.43 4.32 -20.90
CA ARG A 228 -6.00 2.98 -21.13
C ARG A 228 -7.52 3.05 -21.00
N ALA A 229 -8.23 2.03 -21.48
CA ALA A 229 -9.64 1.84 -21.20
C ALA A 229 -9.93 1.81 -19.68
N PRO A 230 -11.16 2.13 -19.24
CA PRO A 230 -11.49 2.20 -17.81
C PRO A 230 -11.23 0.89 -17.05
N LEU A 231 -11.43 -0.26 -17.71
CA LEU A 231 -11.25 -1.61 -17.16
C LEU A 231 -10.08 -2.32 -17.86
N ALA A 232 -8.83 -1.91 -17.60
CA ALA A 232 -7.68 -2.41 -18.34
C ALA A 232 -6.45 -2.76 -17.49
N SER A 233 -6.53 -2.68 -16.16
CA SER A 233 -5.41 -3.08 -15.28
C SER A 233 -5.64 -4.45 -14.63
N ASP A 234 -4.59 -5.00 -14.03
CA ASP A 234 -4.68 -6.23 -13.24
C ASP A 234 -4.98 -5.95 -11.76
N GLY A 235 -5.52 -4.74 -11.46
CA GLY A 235 -5.95 -4.31 -10.13
C GLY A 235 -5.38 -2.97 -9.68
N CYS A 236 -4.34 -2.46 -10.32
CA CYS A 236 -3.77 -1.13 -10.04
C CYS A 236 -4.70 0.01 -10.51
N VAL A 237 -4.50 1.19 -9.95
CA VAL A 237 -5.09 2.45 -10.41
C VAL A 237 -4.10 3.11 -11.36
N VAL A 238 -4.46 3.22 -12.63
CA VAL A 238 -3.55 3.69 -13.69
C VAL A 238 -3.97 5.07 -14.18
N LEU A 239 -3.01 5.98 -14.22
CA LEU A 239 -3.18 7.37 -14.68
C LEU A 239 -2.42 7.61 -15.98
N SER A 240 -2.70 8.74 -16.65
CA SER A 240 -1.79 9.26 -17.65
C SER A 240 -0.44 9.63 -17.01
N ASN A 241 0.65 9.57 -17.79
CA ASN A 241 1.98 9.90 -17.25
C ASN A 241 2.06 11.33 -16.70
N PRO A 242 1.52 12.37 -17.36
CA PRO A 242 1.50 13.72 -16.81
C PRO A 242 0.72 13.82 -15.50
N ASP A 243 -0.43 13.15 -15.38
CA ASP A 243 -1.27 13.20 -14.19
C ASP A 243 -0.64 12.44 -13.02
N PHE A 244 -0.02 11.28 -13.30
CA PHE A 244 0.77 10.56 -12.31
C PHE A 244 1.91 11.42 -11.73
N LEU A 245 2.66 12.14 -12.58
CA LEU A 245 3.75 13.01 -12.14
C LEU A 245 3.24 14.13 -11.24
N LYS A 246 2.12 14.80 -11.57
CA LYS A 246 1.49 15.83 -10.73
C LYS A 246 1.13 15.28 -9.35
N ILE A 247 0.45 14.13 -9.30
CA ILE A 247 0.07 13.49 -8.04
C ILE A 247 1.32 13.07 -7.25
N SER A 248 2.28 12.42 -7.91
CA SER A 248 3.49 11.93 -7.27
C SER A 248 4.33 13.06 -6.63
N ALA A 249 4.30 14.27 -7.20
CA ALA A 249 5.04 15.41 -6.69
C ALA A 249 4.50 15.94 -5.35
N ILE A 250 3.19 15.82 -5.11
CA ILE A 250 2.53 16.48 -3.97
C ILE A 250 2.13 15.55 -2.83
N VAL A 251 1.99 14.24 -3.09
CA VAL A 251 1.56 13.30 -2.05
C VAL A 251 2.67 13.00 -1.04
N ASP A 252 2.29 12.84 0.21
CA ASP A 252 3.18 12.48 1.32
C ASP A 252 3.11 10.97 1.61
N ILE A 253 4.28 10.32 1.67
CA ILE A 253 4.39 8.91 2.02
C ILE A 253 3.90 8.67 3.44
N ALA A 254 3.12 7.63 3.65
CA ALA A 254 2.47 7.21 4.90
C ALA A 254 1.47 8.22 5.50
N LYS A 255 1.26 9.40 4.88
CA LYS A 255 0.34 10.44 5.37
C LYS A 255 -0.86 10.63 4.43
N THR A 256 -0.65 10.71 3.11
CA THR A 256 -1.75 10.90 2.16
C THR A 256 -2.65 9.67 2.10
N PRO A 257 -3.94 9.77 2.51
CA PRO A 257 -4.90 8.69 2.37
C PRO A 257 -5.36 8.58 0.92
N VAL A 258 -5.57 7.33 0.49
CA VAL A 258 -6.14 6.95 -0.81
C VAL A 258 -7.40 6.13 -0.54
N ILE A 259 -8.55 6.73 -0.76
CA ILE A 259 -9.84 6.07 -0.60
C ILE A 259 -10.27 5.52 -1.96
N ILE A 260 -10.47 4.22 -2.06
CA ILE A 260 -10.89 3.54 -3.29
C ILE A 260 -12.32 3.07 -3.11
N SER A 261 -13.27 3.66 -3.85
CA SER A 261 -14.70 3.39 -3.78
C SER A 261 -15.25 2.92 -5.14
N ASP A 262 -16.24 2.04 -5.12
CA ASP A 262 -16.99 1.67 -6.33
C ASP A 262 -17.75 2.89 -6.88
N ARG A 263 -18.42 3.63 -5.99
CA ARG A 263 -19.10 4.89 -6.28
C ARG A 263 -18.97 5.83 -5.09
N VAL A 264 -18.61 7.08 -5.37
CA VAL A 264 -18.51 8.12 -4.34
C VAL A 264 -19.83 8.87 -4.29
N GLU A 265 -20.38 8.98 -3.08
CA GLU A 265 -21.50 9.85 -2.79
C GLU A 265 -20.97 11.24 -2.41
N PHE A 266 -21.59 12.28 -2.98
CA PHE A 266 -21.27 13.67 -2.69
C PHE A 266 -22.44 14.31 -1.94
N ILE A 267 -22.16 14.94 -0.81
CA ILE A 267 -23.16 15.51 0.09
C ILE A 267 -22.91 17.00 0.34
N THR A 268 -23.93 17.71 0.77
CA THR A 268 -23.82 19.12 1.14
C THR A 268 -22.87 19.31 2.33
N ARG A 269 -22.26 20.48 2.44
CA ARG A 269 -21.40 20.82 3.61
C ARG A 269 -22.14 20.71 4.94
N ALA A 270 -23.44 21.01 4.98
CA ALA A 270 -24.26 20.87 6.18
C ALA A 270 -24.37 19.40 6.62
N ASN A 271 -24.72 18.51 5.68
CA ASN A 271 -24.79 17.06 5.95
C ASN A 271 -23.42 16.50 6.31
N TRP A 272 -22.36 16.91 5.60
CA TRP A 272 -21.00 16.51 5.90
C TRP A 272 -20.56 16.91 7.32
N ASN A 273 -20.86 18.14 7.76
CA ASN A 273 -20.60 18.59 9.13
C ASN A 273 -21.33 17.74 10.17
N ALA A 274 -22.59 17.40 9.93
CA ALA A 274 -23.38 16.55 10.82
C ALA A 274 -22.77 15.13 10.95
N GLU A 275 -22.39 14.53 9.81
CA GLU A 275 -21.74 13.22 9.77
C GLU A 275 -20.36 13.22 10.43
N ARG A 276 -19.55 14.25 10.16
CA ARG A 276 -18.25 14.47 10.80
C ARG A 276 -18.38 14.54 12.31
N GLN A 277 -19.30 15.36 12.83
CA GLN A 277 -19.53 15.49 14.25
C GLN A 277 -20.02 14.17 14.88
N SER A 278 -20.89 13.45 14.17
CA SER A 278 -21.35 12.14 14.61
C SER A 278 -20.21 11.13 14.74
N ALA A 279 -19.35 11.09 13.74
CA ALA A 279 -18.16 10.24 13.76
C ALA A 279 -17.18 10.66 14.87
N ARG A 280 -16.98 11.95 15.05
CA ARG A 280 -16.09 12.47 16.11
C ARG A 280 -16.56 12.04 17.50
N ARG A 281 -17.86 12.12 17.79
CA ARG A 281 -18.42 11.66 19.07
C ARG A 281 -18.11 10.20 19.39
N LEU A 282 -17.89 9.33 18.40
CA LEU A 282 -17.54 7.93 18.67
C LEU A 282 -16.22 7.80 19.42
N ILE A 283 -15.18 8.48 18.96
CA ILE A 283 -13.85 8.43 19.58
C ILE A 283 -13.78 9.28 20.86
N ASP A 284 -14.53 10.38 20.94
CA ASP A 284 -14.60 11.21 22.14
C ASP A 284 -15.29 10.44 23.30
N ASN A 285 -16.40 9.74 23.02
CA ASN A 285 -17.07 8.88 23.99
C ASN A 285 -16.16 7.69 24.40
N TRP A 286 -15.43 7.13 23.46
CA TRP A 286 -14.45 6.09 23.77
C TRP A 286 -13.34 6.64 24.67
N GLN A 287 -12.74 7.79 24.36
CA GLN A 287 -11.74 8.44 25.22
C GLN A 287 -12.29 8.70 26.62
N GLN A 288 -13.50 9.25 26.70
CA GLN A 288 -14.15 9.50 27.99
C GLN A 288 -14.38 8.21 28.77
N SER A 289 -14.76 7.12 28.12
CA SER A 289 -14.95 5.83 28.78
C SER A 289 -13.68 5.26 29.41
N LEU A 290 -12.50 5.64 28.93
CA LEU A 290 -11.22 5.22 29.46
C LEU A 290 -10.87 5.91 30.81
N THR A 291 -11.52 7.02 31.13
CA THR A 291 -11.34 7.71 32.43
C THR A 291 -12.22 7.12 33.51
N SER A 292 -13.16 6.24 33.15
CA SER A 292 -14.02 5.55 34.12
C SER A 292 -13.23 4.51 34.91
N THR A 293 -13.49 4.41 36.21
CA THR A 293 -12.97 3.33 37.08
C THR A 293 -13.59 1.97 36.73
N ASN A 294 -14.74 1.96 36.03
CA ASN A 294 -15.41 0.75 35.60
C ASN A 294 -15.03 0.40 34.14
N ALA A 295 -14.14 -0.58 33.98
CA ALA A 295 -13.69 -1.05 32.68
C ALA A 295 -14.83 -1.56 31.75
N ASN A 296 -15.98 -1.96 32.31
CA ASN A 296 -17.14 -2.42 31.53
C ASN A 296 -17.75 -1.29 30.70
N VAL A 297 -17.61 -0.03 31.12
CA VAL A 297 -18.08 1.14 30.35
C VAL A 297 -17.35 1.19 29.02
N ALA A 298 -16.03 1.08 29.01
CA ALA A 298 -15.24 1.06 27.79
C ALA A 298 -15.46 -0.23 26.99
N LEU A 299 -15.52 -1.40 27.64
CA LEU A 299 -15.79 -2.68 26.99
C LEU A 299 -17.15 -2.72 26.30
N SER A 300 -18.15 -1.99 26.79
CA SER A 300 -19.47 -1.90 26.15
C SER A 300 -19.43 -1.27 24.76
N LEU A 301 -18.38 -0.51 24.43
CA LEU A 301 -18.19 0.09 23.10
C LEU A 301 -17.62 -0.89 22.07
N TYR A 302 -17.16 -2.07 22.52
CA TYR A 302 -16.65 -3.11 21.64
C TYR A 302 -17.74 -4.11 21.26
N ALA A 303 -17.75 -4.52 19.99
CA ALA A 303 -18.68 -5.54 19.53
C ALA A 303 -18.35 -6.91 20.12
N LYS A 304 -19.37 -7.74 20.36
CA LYS A 304 -19.16 -9.15 20.76
C LYS A 304 -18.28 -9.93 19.75
N THR A 305 -18.32 -9.51 18.48
CA THR A 305 -17.52 -10.07 17.37
C THR A 305 -16.18 -9.36 17.16
N PHE A 306 -15.79 -8.48 18.08
CA PHE A 306 -14.52 -7.75 17.98
C PHE A 306 -13.33 -8.68 17.86
N LYS A 307 -12.38 -8.28 17.02
CA LYS A 307 -11.05 -8.89 16.90
C LYS A 307 -9.98 -7.80 16.89
N SER A 308 -8.88 -8.04 17.62
CA SER A 308 -7.67 -7.23 17.48
C SER A 308 -6.84 -7.70 16.27
N ALA A 309 -5.81 -6.96 15.92
CA ALA A 309 -4.83 -7.39 14.90
C ALA A 309 -4.16 -8.74 15.24
N ALA A 310 -4.10 -9.10 16.54
CA ALA A 310 -3.63 -10.41 17.01
C ALA A 310 -4.74 -11.48 17.07
N ASN A 311 -5.93 -11.19 16.51
CA ASN A 311 -7.12 -12.06 16.53
C ASN A 311 -7.68 -12.32 17.96
N GLU A 312 -7.40 -11.45 18.92
CA GLU A 312 -7.89 -11.57 20.30
C GLU A 312 -9.28 -10.91 20.47
N PRO A 313 -10.19 -11.47 21.30
CA PRO A 313 -11.44 -10.80 21.65
C PRO A 313 -11.19 -9.59 22.57
N ALA A 314 -12.17 -8.67 22.65
CA ALA A 314 -12.07 -7.45 23.43
C ALA A 314 -11.75 -7.69 24.91
N THR A 315 -12.30 -8.75 25.51
CA THR A 315 -12.10 -9.13 26.92
C THR A 315 -10.65 -9.51 27.26
N ILE A 316 -9.87 -9.97 26.26
CA ILE A 316 -8.45 -10.29 26.43
C ILE A 316 -7.59 -9.09 26.01
N TRP A 317 -7.92 -8.48 24.88
CA TRP A 317 -7.11 -7.42 24.27
C TRP A 317 -7.21 -6.09 25.04
N PHE A 318 -8.41 -5.68 25.47
CA PHE A 318 -8.62 -4.39 26.14
C PHE A 318 -7.84 -4.28 27.47
N PRO A 319 -7.86 -5.25 28.40
CA PRO A 319 -7.06 -5.16 29.61
C PRO A 319 -5.57 -5.00 29.36
N LYS A 320 -5.02 -5.67 28.34
CA LYS A 320 -3.59 -5.56 27.98
C LYS A 320 -3.22 -4.15 27.52
N THR A 321 -4.12 -3.50 26.77
CA THR A 321 -3.87 -2.19 26.17
C THR A 321 -4.31 -1.04 27.09
N SER A 322 -5.18 -1.30 28.07
CA SER A 322 -5.75 -0.30 28.96
C SER A 322 -5.14 -0.26 30.37
N GLN A 323 -4.18 -1.14 30.69
CA GLN A 323 -3.56 -1.23 32.04
C GLN A 323 -3.04 0.09 32.59
N VAL A 324 -2.79 1.07 31.73
CA VAL A 324 -2.28 2.41 32.12
C VAL A 324 -3.37 3.48 32.01
N LEU A 325 -4.50 3.22 31.34
CA LEU A 325 -5.41 4.27 30.88
C LEU A 325 -6.33 4.81 31.94
N GLY A 326 -6.96 3.98 32.76
CA GLY A 326 -7.97 4.38 33.77
C GLY A 326 -7.43 4.71 35.15
N LYS A 327 -6.13 4.97 35.33
CA LYS A 327 -5.56 5.27 36.65
C LYS A 327 -5.81 6.72 37.05
N PRO A 328 -6.18 7.00 38.32
CA PRO A 328 -6.28 8.36 38.82
C PRO A 328 -4.98 9.14 38.59
N GLY A 329 -5.10 10.39 38.17
CA GLY A 329 -3.95 11.27 37.88
C GLY A 329 -3.41 11.18 36.45
N ASN A 330 -3.86 10.24 35.60
CA ASN A 330 -3.51 10.22 34.17
C ASN A 330 -4.41 11.18 33.37
N SER A 331 -3.82 11.92 32.44
CA SER A 331 -4.56 12.67 31.44
C SER A 331 -4.43 12.01 30.04
N LEU A 332 -5.51 12.03 29.29
CA LEU A 332 -5.62 11.42 27.97
C LEU A 332 -5.88 12.50 26.92
N LYS A 333 -5.11 12.50 25.84
CA LYS A 333 -5.30 13.44 24.72
C LYS A 333 -5.28 12.70 23.39
N LEU A 334 -6.26 12.99 22.54
CA LEU A 334 -6.27 12.54 21.14
C LEU A 334 -5.68 13.64 20.26
N ARG A 335 -4.76 13.27 19.37
CA ARG A 335 -4.22 14.16 18.33
C ARG A 335 -4.12 13.45 17.00
N ASP A 336 -3.89 14.20 15.93
CA ASP A 336 -3.75 13.73 14.55
C ASP A 336 -4.95 12.86 14.11
N VAL A 337 -6.16 13.31 14.46
CA VAL A 337 -7.39 12.55 14.20
C VAL A 337 -7.77 12.64 12.73
N SER A 338 -7.95 11.49 12.09
CA SER A 338 -8.59 11.38 10.79
C SER A 338 -9.67 10.30 10.79
N GLN A 339 -10.78 10.56 10.09
CA GLN A 339 -11.92 9.66 10.04
C GLN A 339 -12.46 9.54 8.62
N PHE A 340 -12.82 8.32 8.23
CA PHE A 340 -13.30 7.99 6.89
C PHE A 340 -14.49 7.03 6.99
N LYS A 341 -15.53 7.23 6.16
CA LYS A 341 -16.47 6.15 5.87
C LYS A 341 -15.72 5.12 5.02
N TYR A 342 -15.73 3.86 5.44
CA TYR A 342 -15.09 2.78 4.69
C TYR A 342 -15.95 2.41 3.48
N PRO A 343 -15.39 2.42 2.27
CA PRO A 343 -16.14 2.03 1.08
C PRO A 343 -16.60 0.57 1.14
N GLY A 344 -17.82 0.31 0.71
CA GLY A 344 -18.38 -1.04 0.65
C GLY A 344 -19.83 -1.09 1.11
N LYS A 345 -20.32 -2.31 1.37
CA LYS A 345 -21.73 -2.56 1.73
C LYS A 345 -22.02 -2.41 3.23
N GLU A 346 -20.96 -2.46 4.05
CA GLU A 346 -21.09 -2.38 5.52
C GLU A 346 -20.96 -0.92 5.96
N ASP A 347 -21.78 -0.51 6.94
CA ASP A 347 -21.64 0.80 7.58
C ASP A 347 -20.42 0.75 8.53
N ILE A 348 -19.26 1.17 8.03
CA ILE A 348 -18.00 1.20 8.77
C ILE A 348 -17.42 2.61 8.77
N ILE A 349 -16.98 3.08 9.93
CA ILE A 349 -16.12 4.26 10.07
C ILE A 349 -14.75 3.82 10.55
N VAL A 350 -13.72 4.27 9.84
CA VAL A 350 -12.31 4.11 10.25
C VAL A 350 -11.86 5.39 10.93
N SER A 351 -11.39 5.29 12.16
CA SER A 351 -10.81 6.40 12.92
C SER A 351 -9.33 6.11 13.19
N ASN A 352 -8.45 7.01 12.75
CA ASN A 352 -7.02 6.96 13.06
C ASN A 352 -6.70 8.15 13.96
N PHE A 353 -5.90 7.92 14.99
CA PHE A 353 -5.46 8.97 15.92
C PHE A 353 -4.23 8.52 16.68
N ILE A 354 -3.59 9.47 17.32
CA ILE A 354 -2.58 9.22 18.35
C ILE A 354 -3.24 9.46 19.70
N LEU A 355 -3.12 8.48 20.59
CA LEU A 355 -3.51 8.59 21.99
C LEU A 355 -2.26 8.88 22.81
N ASP A 356 -2.20 10.06 23.39
CA ASP A 356 -1.20 10.46 24.36
C ASP A 356 -1.75 10.21 25.76
N VAL A 357 -0.95 9.55 26.59
CA VAL A 357 -1.25 9.26 28.01
C VAL A 357 -0.16 9.91 28.83
N GLN A 358 -0.48 10.98 29.54
CA GLN A 358 0.39 11.58 30.52
C GLN A 358 0.14 10.93 31.88
N SER A 359 1.17 10.35 32.47
CA SER A 359 1.14 9.71 33.79
C SER A 359 2.28 10.25 34.65
N ASN A 360 2.33 9.82 35.93
CA ASN A 360 3.46 10.10 36.82
C ASN A 360 4.80 9.51 36.31
N ARG A 361 4.75 8.56 35.36
CA ARG A 361 5.93 7.95 34.70
C ARG A 361 6.33 8.66 33.41
N GLY A 362 5.68 9.77 33.06
CA GLY A 362 5.91 10.53 31.83
C GLY A 362 4.85 10.29 30.76
N LEU A 363 5.14 10.82 29.55
CA LEU A 363 4.28 10.75 28.38
C LEU A 363 4.48 9.43 27.63
N SER A 364 3.39 8.73 27.36
CA SER A 364 3.35 7.55 26.47
C SER A 364 2.39 7.83 25.33
N SER A 365 2.82 7.58 24.10
CA SER A 365 2.03 7.81 22.89
C SER A 365 1.82 6.52 22.12
N SER A 366 0.59 6.27 21.66
CA SER A 366 0.26 5.13 20.82
C SER A 366 -0.56 5.55 19.61
N LYS A 367 -0.17 5.04 18.43
CA LYS A 367 -0.97 5.18 17.21
C LYS A 367 -2.07 4.15 17.23
N ARG A 368 -3.31 4.60 17.03
CA ARG A 368 -4.51 3.79 17.06
C ARG A 368 -5.28 3.88 15.76
N ARG A 369 -5.83 2.75 15.32
CA ARG A 369 -6.79 2.67 14.22
C ARG A 369 -7.96 1.81 14.65
N GLN A 370 -9.14 2.43 14.73
CA GLN A 370 -10.38 1.77 15.13
C GLN A 370 -11.33 1.68 13.95
N TYR A 371 -11.96 0.52 13.78
CA TYR A 371 -13.05 0.29 12.85
C TYR A 371 -14.34 0.16 13.61
N TRP A 372 -15.23 1.11 13.41
CA TRP A 372 -16.55 1.19 14.03
C TRP A 372 -17.58 0.64 13.06
N GLY A 373 -18.26 -0.46 13.43
CA GLY A 373 -19.34 -1.04 12.64
C GLY A 373 -20.70 -0.71 13.27
N LYS A 374 -21.68 -0.39 12.42
CA LYS A 374 -23.04 -0.11 12.86
C LYS A 374 -23.89 -1.37 12.76
N LYS A 375 -24.46 -1.82 13.90
CA LYS A 375 -25.41 -2.94 13.96
C LYS A 375 -26.62 -2.54 14.80
N ALA A 376 -27.83 -2.81 14.31
CA ALA A 376 -29.09 -2.44 14.97
C ALA A 376 -29.10 -0.98 15.43
N GLY A 377 -28.61 -0.07 14.59
CA GLY A 377 -28.55 1.37 14.88
C GLY A 377 -27.42 1.81 15.80
N GLN A 378 -26.66 0.89 16.41
CA GLN A 378 -25.60 1.19 17.37
C GLN A 378 -24.22 1.00 16.75
N TRP A 379 -23.31 1.97 17.00
CA TRP A 379 -21.91 1.88 16.64
C TRP A 379 -21.12 1.13 17.70
N ARG A 380 -20.28 0.16 17.27
CA ARG A 380 -19.37 -0.60 18.13
C ARG A 380 -18.04 -0.76 17.43
N ILE A 381 -16.94 -0.79 18.19
CA ILE A 381 -15.61 -1.12 17.67
C ILE A 381 -15.59 -2.60 17.30
N VAL A 382 -15.39 -2.91 16.02
CA VAL A 382 -15.35 -4.28 15.48
C VAL A 382 -13.93 -4.78 15.27
N PHE A 383 -12.97 -3.85 15.14
CA PHE A 383 -11.54 -4.13 14.99
C PHE A 383 -10.72 -2.95 15.45
N GLU A 384 -9.54 -3.21 16.04
CA GLU A 384 -8.60 -2.16 16.45
C GLU A 384 -7.15 -2.64 16.29
N GLU A 385 -6.31 -1.73 15.80
CA GLU A 385 -4.85 -1.81 15.79
C GLU A 385 -4.27 -0.79 16.78
N SER A 386 -3.20 -1.19 17.48
CA SER A 386 -2.44 -0.30 18.36
C SER A 386 -0.95 -0.55 18.21
N SER A 387 -0.17 0.52 18.06
CA SER A 387 1.29 0.47 18.06
C SER A 387 1.86 1.61 18.92
N GLN A 388 2.84 1.30 19.75
CA GLN A 388 3.52 2.30 20.57
C GLN A 388 4.39 3.17 19.66
N ILE A 389 4.40 4.47 19.94
CA ILE A 389 5.34 5.42 19.37
C ILE A 389 6.50 5.49 20.36
N ALA A 390 7.72 5.19 19.91
CA ALA A 390 8.90 5.37 20.73
C ALA A 390 8.99 6.84 21.13
N GLY A 391 8.88 7.13 22.44
CA GLY A 391 9.12 8.46 22.97
C GLY A 391 10.57 8.90 22.72
N PRO A 392 10.89 10.20 22.83
CA PRO A 392 12.28 10.62 22.90
C PRO A 392 12.92 9.82 24.03
N ARG A 393 14.05 9.18 23.73
CA ARG A 393 14.85 8.48 24.72
C ARG A 393 15.17 9.53 25.79
N LEU A 394 14.58 9.43 26.97
CA LEU A 394 15.05 10.20 28.12
C LEU A 394 16.52 9.84 28.25
N GLU A 395 17.40 10.83 28.16
CA GLU A 395 18.81 10.65 28.45
C GLU A 395 18.89 9.94 29.80
N SER A 396 19.46 8.76 29.77
CA SER A 396 19.71 7.97 30.99
C SER A 396 20.60 8.83 31.89
N ASP A 397 20.18 8.96 33.15
CA ASP A 397 20.91 9.61 34.22
C ASP A 397 22.42 9.31 34.11
N PRO A 398 23.32 10.31 34.04
CA PRO A 398 24.77 10.09 33.86
C PRO A 398 25.40 9.19 34.92
N ALA A 399 24.71 8.95 36.06
CA ALA A 399 25.19 8.09 37.14
C ALA A 399 25.17 6.58 36.80
N GLN A 400 24.45 6.14 35.76
CA GLN A 400 24.41 4.72 35.33
C GLN A 400 25.37 4.38 34.17
N GLU A 401 25.95 5.36 33.51
CA GLU A 401 26.90 5.14 32.42
C GLU A 401 28.33 4.91 32.88
N VAL A 402 28.69 5.33 34.10
CA VAL A 402 30.04 5.14 34.67
C VAL A 402 30.31 3.66 35.04
N ALA A 403 29.27 2.84 35.22
CA ALA A 403 29.43 1.41 35.55
C ALA A 403 29.58 0.50 34.32
N LYS A 404 29.45 1.02 33.08
CA LYS A 404 29.61 0.25 31.82
C LYS A 404 30.79 0.66 30.95
N ALA A 405 31.54 1.69 31.34
CA ALA A 405 32.62 2.28 30.54
C ALA A 405 34.04 1.77 30.89
N THR A 406 34.19 0.80 31.80
CA THR A 406 35.51 0.28 32.20
C THR A 406 35.89 -1.03 31.53
N THR A 407 35.47 -1.29 30.32
CA THR A 407 36.02 -2.40 29.53
C THR A 407 35.94 -2.11 28.04
N LYS A 408 36.78 -1.20 27.55
CA LYS A 408 37.21 -1.15 26.14
C LYS A 408 38.43 -0.23 26.02
N GLU A 409 39.58 -0.77 26.22
CA GLU A 409 40.81 -0.24 25.66
C GLU A 409 41.11 -0.93 24.34
N THR A 410 41.31 -0.09 23.33
CA THR A 410 41.86 -0.45 22.02
C THR A 410 43.36 -0.22 22.07
N PRO A 411 44.16 -1.01 21.38
CA PRO A 411 45.34 -0.43 20.76
C PRO A 411 45.37 -0.62 19.23
N LYS A 412 45.95 0.39 18.67
CA LYS A 412 46.28 0.75 17.31
C LYS A 412 47.24 -0.23 16.62
N ALA A 413 47.14 -0.24 15.30
CA ALA A 413 47.92 -0.99 14.34
C ALA A 413 49.45 -0.81 14.44
N GLU A 414 50.19 -1.83 14.08
CA GLU A 414 51.28 -1.80 13.08
C GLU A 414 51.90 -3.18 12.84
N SER A 415 51.98 -3.48 11.62
CA SER A 415 52.72 -4.31 10.68
C SER A 415 53.84 -5.25 11.15
N ILE A 416 54.03 -6.30 10.31
CA ILE A 416 55.22 -6.96 9.80
C ILE A 416 55.48 -8.42 10.27
N ALA A 417 55.18 -9.28 9.33
CA ALA A 417 55.91 -10.42 8.76
C ALA A 417 56.66 -11.47 9.59
N LYS A 418 56.35 -12.69 9.18
CA LYS A 418 57.21 -13.86 8.92
C LYS A 418 57.62 -14.85 10.04
N ASN A 419 57.34 -16.05 9.62
CA ASN A 419 58.06 -17.33 9.78
C ASN A 419 57.63 -18.33 10.86
N ALA A 420 57.09 -19.38 10.32
CA ALA A 420 57.32 -20.84 10.49
C ALA A 420 58.05 -21.37 11.77
N THR A 421 57.53 -22.36 12.40
CA THR A 421 57.92 -23.77 12.44
C THR A 421 57.44 -24.45 13.73
N LYS A 422 56.73 -25.57 13.54
CA LYS A 422 56.83 -26.90 14.19
C LYS A 422 57.16 -27.04 15.70
N ALA A 423 56.27 -27.65 16.45
CA ALA A 423 56.41 -28.99 17.05
C ALA A 423 55.47 -29.23 18.24
N GLU A 424 54.76 -30.32 18.12
CA GLU A 424 54.32 -31.37 19.05
C GLU A 424 54.11 -31.16 20.57
N SER A 425 52.93 -31.68 20.93
CA SER A 425 52.60 -32.53 22.10
C SER A 425 52.54 -31.96 23.52
N LYS A 426 51.37 -31.95 24.14
CA LYS A 426 50.87 -32.94 25.12
C LYS A 426 49.63 -32.47 25.84
N ILE A 427 48.71 -33.40 25.90
CA ILE A 427 47.53 -33.61 26.74
C ILE A 427 47.46 -32.81 28.04
N ALA A 428 46.32 -32.08 28.19
CA ALA A 428 45.64 -31.90 29.48
C ALA A 428 44.13 -31.68 29.27
N LEU A 429 43.34 -32.53 29.88
CA LEU A 429 41.90 -32.43 30.03
C LEU A 429 41.50 -31.09 30.68
N THR A 430 40.64 -30.31 30.03
CA THR A 430 39.78 -29.39 30.77
C THR A 430 38.44 -29.26 30.05
N THR A 431 37.41 -29.43 30.80
CA THR A 431 35.98 -29.34 30.52
C THR A 431 35.60 -28.15 29.68
N THR A 432 35.12 -28.39 28.47
CA THR A 432 34.53 -27.36 27.59
C THR A 432 33.04 -27.22 27.86
N SER A 433 32.67 -25.99 28.17
CA SER A 433 31.29 -25.53 28.43
C SER A 433 30.33 -25.78 27.24
N PRO A 434 29.06 -26.14 27.44
CA PRO A 434 28.12 -26.50 26.38
C PRO A 434 27.79 -25.38 25.36
N LYS A 435 28.09 -24.13 25.67
CA LYS A 435 27.78 -22.97 24.80
C LYS A 435 28.64 -22.87 23.53
N ALA A 436 29.86 -23.38 23.52
CA ALA A 436 30.78 -23.31 22.36
C ALA A 436 30.44 -24.32 21.26
N HIS A 437 29.90 -25.49 21.62
CA HIS A 437 29.49 -26.51 20.65
C HIS A 437 28.18 -26.11 19.90
N VAL A 438 27.22 -25.46 20.58
CA VAL A 438 25.97 -24.97 19.98
C VAL A 438 26.25 -23.84 18.99
N ALA A 439 27.18 -22.93 19.29
CA ALA A 439 27.53 -21.83 18.39
C ALA A 439 28.20 -22.30 17.08
N LYS A 440 29.11 -23.27 17.15
CA LYS A 440 29.75 -23.88 15.97
C LYS A 440 28.78 -24.72 15.13
N SER A 441 27.86 -25.44 15.76
CA SER A 441 26.81 -26.21 15.10
C SER A 441 25.82 -25.30 14.34
N ASN A 442 25.44 -24.18 14.94
CA ASN A 442 24.51 -23.23 14.30
C ASN A 442 25.17 -22.52 13.10
N ALA A 443 26.45 -22.17 13.15
CA ALA A 443 27.15 -21.55 12.02
C ALA A 443 27.27 -22.51 10.80
N ALA A 444 27.53 -23.79 11.03
CA ALA A 444 27.55 -24.80 9.99
C ALA A 444 26.15 -24.98 9.36
N ALA A 445 25.10 -25.06 10.20
CA ALA A 445 23.73 -25.17 9.74
C ALA A 445 23.27 -23.91 8.94
N GLN A 446 23.67 -22.71 9.35
CA GLN A 446 23.39 -21.47 8.58
C GLN A 446 24.03 -21.52 7.19
N THR A 447 25.25 -22.03 7.07
CA THR A 447 25.93 -22.19 5.78
C THR A 447 25.21 -23.21 4.88
N GLU A 448 24.80 -24.37 5.43
CA GLU A 448 24.03 -25.39 4.71
C GLU A 448 22.69 -24.84 4.20
N ILE A 449 21.99 -24.06 5.02
CA ILE A 449 20.71 -23.43 4.68
C ILE A 449 20.92 -22.40 3.57
N ALA A 450 21.93 -21.53 3.67
CA ALA A 450 22.22 -20.54 2.65
C ALA A 450 22.51 -21.19 1.28
N GLN A 451 23.28 -22.27 1.26
CA GLN A 451 23.52 -23.06 0.05
C GLN A 451 22.26 -23.73 -0.49
N THR A 452 21.38 -24.22 0.38
CA THR A 452 20.11 -24.83 -0.02
C THR A 452 19.19 -23.81 -0.69
N ILE A 453 19.10 -22.61 -0.14
CA ILE A 453 18.33 -21.51 -0.72
C ILE A 453 18.91 -21.11 -2.09
N LYS A 454 20.24 -21.02 -2.21
CA LYS A 454 20.88 -20.72 -3.50
C LYS A 454 20.57 -21.79 -4.56
N ARG A 455 20.60 -23.07 -4.20
CA ARG A 455 20.20 -24.17 -5.09
C ARG A 455 18.72 -24.09 -5.48
N TRP A 456 17.84 -23.82 -4.53
CA TRP A 456 16.40 -23.66 -4.76
C TRP A 456 16.10 -22.53 -5.75
N ILE A 457 16.76 -21.37 -5.63
CA ILE A 457 16.64 -20.25 -6.56
C ILE A 457 17.14 -20.64 -7.96
N ASN A 458 18.27 -21.30 -8.05
CA ASN A 458 18.87 -21.69 -9.32
C ASN A 458 17.96 -22.66 -10.10
N VAL A 459 17.41 -23.70 -9.45
CA VAL A 459 16.52 -24.65 -10.12
C VAL A 459 15.18 -24.02 -10.50
N TRP A 460 14.71 -23.03 -9.73
CA TRP A 460 13.51 -22.25 -10.06
C TRP A 460 13.77 -21.37 -11.28
N SER A 461 14.89 -20.64 -11.33
CA SER A 461 15.27 -19.81 -12.48
C SER A 461 15.52 -20.65 -13.75
N ALA A 462 16.06 -21.85 -13.57
CA ALA A 462 16.24 -22.81 -14.67
C ALA A 462 14.96 -23.53 -15.10
N LYS A 463 13.81 -23.25 -14.44
CA LYS A 463 12.52 -23.90 -14.70
C LYS A 463 12.54 -25.42 -14.49
N ASN A 464 13.48 -25.93 -13.70
CA ASN A 464 13.53 -27.34 -13.33
C ASN A 464 12.52 -27.63 -12.21
N THR A 465 11.26 -27.84 -12.57
CA THR A 465 10.14 -28.00 -11.63
C THR A 465 10.31 -29.22 -10.74
N LYS A 466 10.86 -30.33 -11.24
CA LYS A 466 11.12 -31.53 -10.43
C LYS A 466 12.13 -31.24 -9.32
N ALA A 467 13.27 -30.61 -9.65
CA ALA A 467 14.28 -30.26 -8.69
C ALA A 467 13.80 -29.13 -7.74
N TYR A 468 13.01 -28.16 -8.24
CA TYR A 468 12.39 -27.12 -7.43
C TYR A 468 11.49 -27.70 -6.34
N LEU A 469 10.57 -28.62 -6.71
CA LEU A 469 9.64 -29.25 -5.78
C LEU A 469 10.31 -30.17 -4.77
N ALA A 470 11.49 -30.70 -5.09
CA ALA A 470 12.30 -31.51 -4.17
C ALA A 470 12.88 -30.73 -2.97
N HIS A 471 12.85 -29.41 -2.99
CA HIS A 471 13.25 -28.58 -1.84
C HIS A 471 12.16 -28.44 -0.78
N TYR A 472 10.95 -28.93 -1.03
CA TYR A 472 9.82 -28.84 -0.09
C TYR A 472 9.65 -30.14 0.69
N ALA A 473 9.47 -30.02 2.00
CA ALA A 473 9.30 -31.12 2.93
C ALA A 473 8.07 -31.98 2.58
N LYS A 474 8.05 -33.25 2.99
CA LYS A 474 6.91 -34.15 2.79
C LYS A 474 5.65 -33.61 3.45
N ASP A 475 5.79 -32.95 4.60
CA ASP A 475 4.76 -32.31 5.41
C ASP A 475 4.68 -30.78 5.17
N PHE A 476 5.02 -30.34 3.94
CA PHE A 476 4.94 -28.93 3.55
C PHE A 476 3.54 -28.35 3.75
N GLN A 477 3.46 -27.25 4.48
CA GLN A 477 2.23 -26.51 4.72
C GLN A 477 1.94 -25.60 3.54
N THR A 478 0.95 -25.96 2.76
CA THR A 478 0.50 -25.18 1.60
C THR A 478 -0.10 -23.84 2.03
N PRO A 479 0.13 -22.73 1.28
CA PRO A 479 -0.27 -21.38 1.70
C PRO A 479 -1.78 -21.21 1.93
N ASN A 480 -2.62 -21.93 1.18
CA ASN A 480 -4.08 -21.78 1.22
C ASN A 480 -4.78 -23.03 1.77
N GLY A 481 -4.05 -23.98 2.37
CA GLY A 481 -4.61 -25.22 2.91
C GLY A 481 -5.01 -26.26 1.85
N GLU A 482 -4.70 -26.03 0.57
CA GLU A 482 -4.91 -27.00 -0.50
C GLU A 482 -4.02 -28.25 -0.32
N SER A 483 -4.41 -29.37 -0.95
CA SER A 483 -3.58 -30.58 -0.91
C SER A 483 -2.20 -30.33 -1.54
N ARG A 484 -1.14 -30.96 -0.99
CA ARG A 484 0.22 -30.86 -1.53
C ARG A 484 0.28 -31.21 -3.01
N LYS A 485 -0.52 -32.19 -3.46
CA LYS A 485 -0.60 -32.63 -4.87
C LYS A 485 -1.14 -31.49 -5.76
N SER A 486 -2.23 -30.84 -5.36
CA SER A 486 -2.83 -29.71 -6.07
C SER A 486 -1.87 -28.53 -6.14
N TRP A 487 -1.22 -28.19 -5.02
CA TRP A 487 -0.22 -27.14 -4.97
C TRP A 487 0.97 -27.40 -5.89
N MET A 488 1.48 -28.65 -5.92
CA MET A 488 2.60 -29.03 -6.80
C MET A 488 2.24 -28.88 -8.27
N GLU A 489 1.02 -29.28 -8.66
CA GLU A 489 0.55 -29.15 -10.05
C GLU A 489 0.37 -27.69 -10.46
N GLU A 490 -0.20 -26.87 -9.59
CA GLU A 490 -0.31 -25.43 -9.82
C GLU A 490 1.08 -24.78 -9.96
N ARG A 491 2.04 -25.13 -9.10
CA ARG A 491 3.42 -24.63 -9.18
C ARG A 491 4.11 -25.05 -10.47
N ARG A 492 3.91 -26.30 -10.91
CA ARG A 492 4.44 -26.80 -12.19
C ARG A 492 3.91 -25.95 -13.33
N THR A 493 2.60 -25.83 -13.45
CA THR A 493 1.95 -25.02 -14.51
C THR A 493 2.43 -23.58 -14.50
N ARG A 494 2.55 -22.97 -13.32
CA ARG A 494 3.04 -21.58 -13.20
C ARG A 494 4.50 -21.40 -13.62
N ILE A 495 5.37 -22.35 -13.36
CA ILE A 495 6.79 -22.27 -13.67
C ILE A 495 7.01 -22.60 -15.15
N GLU A 496 6.39 -23.66 -15.68
CA GLU A 496 6.55 -24.11 -17.06
C GLU A 496 5.92 -23.14 -18.07
N GLY A 497 4.77 -22.58 -17.75
CA GLY A 497 4.06 -21.60 -18.58
C GLY A 497 4.68 -20.20 -18.65
N LYS A 498 5.79 -19.94 -17.92
CA LYS A 498 6.49 -18.65 -17.96
C LYS A 498 7.63 -18.65 -18.97
N GLY A 499 7.99 -17.46 -19.47
CA GLY A 499 9.23 -17.23 -20.20
C GLY A 499 10.47 -17.40 -19.30
N LYS A 500 11.55 -16.70 -19.63
CA LYS A 500 12.77 -16.69 -18.77
C LYS A 500 12.42 -16.19 -17.36
N ILE A 501 12.84 -16.94 -16.35
CA ILE A 501 12.67 -16.56 -14.93
C ILE A 501 14.03 -16.15 -14.38
N ALA A 502 14.10 -14.97 -13.75
CA ALA A 502 15.26 -14.52 -12.99
C ALA A 502 14.83 -14.24 -11.55
N ILE A 503 15.56 -14.77 -10.58
CA ILE A 503 15.28 -14.59 -9.15
C ILE A 503 16.56 -14.18 -8.47
N ASN A 504 16.50 -13.06 -7.76
CA ASN A 504 17.56 -12.60 -6.86
C ASN A 504 16.99 -12.44 -5.45
N ILE A 505 17.79 -12.71 -4.45
CA ILE A 505 17.46 -12.42 -3.06
C ILE A 505 18.53 -11.53 -2.46
N ASP A 506 18.10 -10.62 -1.58
CA ASP A 506 19.03 -9.89 -0.72
C ASP A 506 19.58 -10.85 0.34
N SER A 507 20.66 -10.44 1.03
CA SER A 507 21.32 -11.26 2.07
C SER A 507 20.30 -11.83 3.06
N PRO A 508 20.12 -13.16 3.14
CA PRO A 508 19.14 -13.77 4.00
C PRO A 508 19.56 -13.70 5.47
N SER A 509 18.62 -13.33 6.34
CA SER A 509 18.74 -13.49 7.78
C SER A 509 18.31 -14.90 8.16
N ILE A 510 19.23 -15.70 8.71
CA ILE A 510 19.02 -17.11 9.04
C ILE A 510 19.11 -17.30 10.55
N ASN A 511 18.01 -17.72 11.17
CA ASN A 511 17.97 -18.10 12.58
C ASN A 511 17.71 -19.60 12.68
N VAL A 512 18.63 -20.33 13.33
CA VAL A 512 18.58 -21.79 13.49
C VAL A 512 18.24 -22.14 14.93
N ASP A 513 17.28 -23.04 15.07
CA ASP A 513 16.85 -23.60 16.35
C ASP A 513 16.73 -25.13 16.22
N GLY A 514 17.79 -25.82 16.60
CA GLY A 514 17.93 -27.27 16.47
C GLY A 514 17.76 -27.74 15.01
N ASN A 515 16.76 -28.57 14.77
CA ASN A 515 16.41 -29.09 13.44
C ASN A 515 15.43 -28.21 12.67
N THR A 516 15.14 -27.01 13.15
CA THR A 516 14.29 -26.03 12.49
C THR A 516 15.06 -24.74 12.25
N ALA A 517 14.67 -23.99 11.21
CA ALA A 517 15.23 -22.68 10.94
C ALA A 517 14.20 -21.74 10.34
N THR A 518 14.34 -20.46 10.67
CA THR A 518 13.58 -19.37 10.05
C THR A 518 14.51 -18.54 9.19
N VAL A 519 14.18 -18.39 7.91
CA VAL A 519 14.96 -17.60 6.95
C VAL A 519 14.11 -16.47 6.43
N LYS A 520 14.58 -15.23 6.57
CA LYS A 520 13.90 -14.02 6.09
C LYS A 520 14.76 -13.31 5.06
N PHE A 521 14.19 -12.97 3.90
CA PHE A 521 14.86 -12.25 2.83
C PHE A 521 13.89 -11.47 1.96
N ARG A 522 14.39 -10.54 1.18
CA ARG A 522 13.64 -9.90 0.09
C ARG A 522 13.94 -10.67 -1.19
N GLN A 523 12.89 -11.14 -1.87
CA GLN A 523 12.98 -11.82 -3.16
C GLN A 523 12.60 -10.84 -4.27
N ASN A 524 13.46 -10.73 -5.27
CA ASN A 524 13.19 -10.03 -6.51
C ASN A 524 13.00 -11.07 -7.62
N TYR A 525 11.81 -11.14 -8.17
CA TYR A 525 11.39 -12.08 -9.21
C TYR A 525 11.16 -11.36 -10.52
N GLN A 526 11.66 -11.90 -11.61
CA GLN A 526 11.41 -11.39 -12.96
C GLN A 526 11.06 -12.55 -13.91
N SER A 527 10.01 -12.36 -14.72
CA SER A 527 9.66 -13.28 -15.81
C SER A 527 8.98 -12.50 -16.95
N GLY A 528 9.68 -12.34 -18.06
CA GLY A 528 9.27 -11.42 -19.12
C GLY A 528 9.14 -10.00 -18.58
N ALA A 529 8.01 -9.35 -18.82
CA ALA A 529 7.70 -8.02 -18.30
C ALA A 529 7.26 -8.01 -16.81
N LEU A 530 7.04 -9.17 -16.19
CA LEU A 530 6.65 -9.26 -14.80
C LEU A 530 7.88 -9.13 -13.89
N MET A 531 7.91 -8.09 -13.07
CA MET A 531 8.85 -7.93 -11.96
C MET A 531 8.08 -7.82 -10.66
N ALA A 532 8.49 -8.57 -9.64
CA ALA A 532 7.89 -8.53 -8.31
C ALA A 532 8.99 -8.57 -7.25
N SER A 533 8.89 -7.71 -6.26
CA SER A 533 9.74 -7.70 -5.07
C SER A 533 8.88 -7.95 -3.84
N SER A 534 9.22 -8.96 -3.06
CA SER A 534 8.46 -9.31 -1.86
C SER A 534 9.39 -9.75 -0.74
N ARG A 535 9.00 -9.48 0.51
CA ARG A 535 9.63 -10.12 1.66
C ARG A 535 9.12 -11.55 1.77
N LYS A 536 10.04 -12.49 1.98
CA LYS A 536 9.70 -13.90 2.22
C LYS A 536 10.25 -14.38 3.55
N THR A 537 9.45 -15.21 4.20
CA THR A 537 9.86 -15.98 5.36
C THR A 537 9.69 -17.46 5.02
N LEU A 538 10.79 -18.21 5.06
CA LEU A 538 10.78 -19.67 4.96
C LEU A 538 10.95 -20.26 6.35
N THR A 539 10.07 -21.19 6.73
CA THR A 539 10.35 -22.11 7.85
C THR A 539 10.93 -23.37 7.23
N MET A 540 12.14 -23.71 7.63
CA MET A 540 12.86 -24.88 7.14
C MET A 540 13.00 -25.93 8.24
N VAL A 541 13.09 -27.19 7.83
CA VAL A 541 13.27 -28.32 8.73
C VAL A 541 14.34 -29.26 8.18
N LYS A 542 15.18 -29.83 9.05
CA LYS A 542 16.18 -30.81 8.67
C LYS A 542 15.56 -32.22 8.70
N GLN A 543 15.34 -32.80 7.51
CA GLN A 543 14.81 -34.15 7.31
C GLN A 543 15.81 -34.98 6.50
N ASP A 544 16.11 -36.18 6.91
CA ASP A 544 17.06 -37.10 6.24
C ASP A 544 18.42 -36.42 5.91
N GLY A 545 18.90 -35.61 6.87
CA GLY A 545 20.18 -34.87 6.73
C GLY A 545 20.11 -33.63 5.81
N LYS A 546 18.96 -33.27 5.25
CA LYS A 546 18.78 -32.15 4.31
C LYS A 546 17.84 -31.10 4.88
N TRP A 547 18.17 -29.84 4.63
CA TRP A 547 17.26 -28.74 4.94
C TRP A 547 16.20 -28.60 3.86
N LEU A 548 14.91 -28.69 4.23
CA LEU A 548 13.76 -28.60 3.35
C LEU A 548 12.79 -27.50 3.81
N ILE A 549 12.08 -26.91 2.88
CA ILE A 549 11.09 -25.86 3.15
C ILE A 549 9.80 -26.53 3.67
N LYS A 550 9.45 -26.25 4.93
CA LYS A 550 8.22 -26.71 5.58
C LYS A 550 7.07 -25.73 5.42
N GLN A 551 7.37 -24.43 5.35
CA GLN A 551 6.38 -23.39 5.12
C GLN A 551 7.01 -22.22 4.38
N GLU A 552 6.24 -21.62 3.48
CA GLU A 552 6.60 -20.39 2.75
C GLU A 552 5.53 -19.32 2.99
N ARG A 553 5.94 -18.16 3.53
CA ARG A 553 5.07 -17.00 3.73
C ARG A 553 5.63 -15.82 2.94
N THR A 554 4.73 -15.08 2.27
CA THR A 554 5.06 -13.86 1.54
C THR A 554 4.44 -12.68 2.29
N GLY A 555 5.25 -11.66 2.60
CA GLY A 555 4.80 -10.45 3.31
C GLY A 555 4.86 -10.63 4.84
N SER A 556 5.74 -9.91 5.48
CA SER A 556 5.69 -9.50 6.89
C SER A 556 6.55 -8.26 7.03
#